data_d8e8c85eb91810b67c06f22d62b02ee5
#
_entry.id   d8e8c85eb91810b67c06f22d62b02ee5
#
_cell.length_a   1.000
_cell.length_b   1.000
_cell.length_c   1.000
_cell.angle_alpha   90.00
_cell.angle_beta   90.00
_cell.angle_gamma   90.00
#
_symmetry.space_group_name_H-M   'P 1'
#
loop_
_entity.id
_entity.type
_entity.pdbx_description
1 polymer ?
#
loop_
_entity_poly.entity_id
_entity_poly.type
_entity_poly.pdbx_seq_one_letter_code
_entity_poly.pdbx_strand_id
1 'polypeptide(L)'
;MHNDAAFLIDNETISLWEEQSSWNPNMPLRGLIYLAQEYRKLIGGNKYDIYGPAPIRIPTPKYVVFYIGPDNQPDRYLKLSDLFVDPSGGCIELETRIVNINYRGNDSLLRACKMLHDYTALIRKVRHNKEVGMDINEAVDLAVQECINEDILREYLLNTGRRQRI
;
A
#
# COMPACT_ATOMS: atom_id res chain seq x y z
N MET A 1 -5.55 -11.22 -9.16
CA MET A 1 -5.62 -10.09 -8.22
C MET A 1 -4.30 -10.10 -7.46
N HIS A 2 -3.57 -8.99 -7.41
CA HIS A 2 -2.26 -8.88 -6.77
C HIS A 2 -2.29 -7.65 -5.86
N ASN A 3 -1.52 -7.70 -4.74
CA ASN A 3 -1.20 -6.53 -3.96
C ASN A 3 -0.08 -5.72 -4.67
N ASP A 4 0.06 -4.45 -4.33
CA ASP A 4 1.05 -3.59 -4.99
C ASP A 4 2.49 -4.00 -4.64
N ALA A 5 2.75 -4.37 -3.38
CA ALA A 5 4.05 -4.86 -2.96
C ALA A 5 3.96 -5.85 -1.79
N ALA A 6 4.80 -6.89 -1.83
CA ALA A 6 5.00 -7.84 -0.75
C ALA A 6 6.49 -7.93 -0.42
N PHE A 7 6.83 -7.85 0.85
CA PHE A 7 8.21 -7.90 1.35
C PHE A 7 8.34 -8.98 2.42
N LEU A 8 9.39 -9.79 2.30
CA LEU A 8 9.82 -10.67 3.37
C LEU A 8 11.02 -10.00 4.08
N ILE A 9 10.85 -9.70 5.36
CA ILE A 9 11.82 -8.99 6.18
C ILE A 9 12.43 -9.99 7.15
N ASP A 10 13.76 -10.21 7.05
CA ASP A 10 14.57 -11.09 7.91
C ASP A 10 14.01 -12.52 8.08
N ASN A 11 13.24 -13.00 7.11
CA ASN A 11 12.49 -14.27 7.17
C ASN A 11 11.48 -14.37 8.34
N GLU A 12 11.22 -13.29 9.04
CA GLU A 12 10.36 -13.27 10.23
C GLU A 12 9.02 -12.56 10.00
N THR A 13 9.00 -11.59 9.08
CA THR A 13 7.80 -10.79 8.81
C THR A 13 7.52 -10.73 7.32
N ILE A 14 6.28 -11.06 6.94
CA ILE A 14 5.76 -10.76 5.61
C ILE A 14 4.92 -9.49 5.69
N SER A 15 5.33 -8.45 4.98
CA SER A 15 4.62 -7.17 4.95
C SER A 15 4.01 -6.93 3.59
N LEU A 16 2.70 -6.78 3.56
CA LEU A 16 1.95 -6.39 2.36
C LEU A 16 1.66 -4.90 2.42
N TRP A 17 1.95 -4.22 1.33
CA TRP A 17 1.68 -2.80 1.16
C TRP A 17 0.78 -2.60 -0.04
N GLU A 18 -0.18 -1.71 0.10
CA GLU A 18 -1.12 -1.36 -0.96
C GLU A 18 -1.44 0.13 -0.91
N GLU A 19 -1.60 0.74 -2.07
CA GLU A 19 -2.02 2.12 -2.22
C GLU A 19 -3.51 2.19 -2.59
N GLN A 20 -4.24 3.11 -1.99
CA GLN A 20 -5.65 3.35 -2.29
C GLN A 20 -5.93 4.85 -2.46
N SER A 21 -6.45 5.23 -3.62
CA SER A 21 -6.92 6.59 -3.91
C SER A 21 -8.37 6.85 -3.52
N SER A 22 -9.13 5.79 -3.28
CA SER A 22 -10.52 5.83 -2.83
C SER A 22 -10.70 4.97 -1.59
N TRP A 23 -11.67 5.35 -0.75
CA TRP A 23 -12.00 4.58 0.44
C TRP A 23 -12.57 3.20 0.07
N ASN A 24 -12.00 2.16 0.64
CA ASN A 24 -12.45 0.79 0.43
C ASN A 24 -12.51 0.03 1.77
N PRO A 25 -13.70 -0.24 2.31
CA PRO A 25 -13.86 -0.96 3.59
C PRO A 25 -13.49 -2.44 3.49
N ASN A 26 -13.38 -3.01 2.28
CA ASN A 26 -13.07 -4.43 2.06
C ASN A 26 -11.57 -4.75 2.11
N MET A 27 -10.73 -3.81 2.55
CA MET A 27 -9.28 -4.03 2.61
C MET A 27 -8.89 -5.25 3.47
N PRO A 28 -9.50 -5.55 4.63
CA PRO A 28 -9.18 -6.76 5.38
C PRO A 28 -9.43 -8.04 4.60
N LEU A 29 -10.52 -8.11 3.85
CA LEU A 29 -10.83 -9.28 3.01
C LEU A 29 -9.81 -9.44 1.85
N ARG A 30 -9.42 -8.33 1.22
CA ARG A 30 -8.36 -8.33 0.20
C ARG A 30 -7.04 -8.78 0.80
N GLY A 31 -6.68 -8.27 1.98
CA GLY A 31 -5.47 -8.65 2.71
C GLY A 31 -5.41 -10.14 3.03
N LEU A 32 -6.52 -10.73 3.47
CA LEU A 32 -6.63 -12.17 3.70
C LEU A 32 -6.31 -12.98 2.44
N ILE A 33 -6.88 -12.59 1.30
CA ILE A 33 -6.64 -13.26 0.01
C ILE A 33 -5.17 -13.15 -0.40
N TYR A 34 -4.57 -11.96 -0.27
CA TYR A 34 -3.17 -11.74 -0.63
C TYR A 34 -2.22 -12.53 0.27
N LEU A 35 -2.43 -12.49 1.58
CA LEU A 35 -1.65 -13.27 2.54
C LEU A 35 -1.72 -14.76 2.26
N ALA A 36 -2.90 -15.28 1.97
CA ALA A 36 -3.06 -16.70 1.61
C ALA A 36 -2.26 -17.06 0.35
N GLN A 37 -2.22 -16.17 -0.66
CA GLN A 37 -1.44 -16.39 -1.87
C GLN A 37 0.07 -16.37 -1.58
N GLU A 38 0.55 -15.43 -0.77
CA GLU A 38 1.97 -15.32 -0.42
C GLU A 38 2.42 -16.51 0.44
N TYR A 39 1.65 -16.93 1.42
CA TYR A 39 1.95 -18.14 2.18
C TYR A 39 1.93 -19.40 1.33
N ARG A 40 1.01 -19.49 0.35
CA ARG A 40 0.99 -20.61 -0.60
C ARG A 40 2.29 -20.68 -1.42
N LYS A 41 2.81 -19.53 -1.88
CA LYS A 41 4.11 -19.46 -2.58
C LYS A 41 5.26 -19.87 -1.67
N LEU A 42 5.27 -19.37 -0.44
CA LEU A 42 6.29 -19.66 0.57
C LEU A 42 6.35 -21.17 0.89
N ILE A 43 5.19 -21.77 1.14
CA ILE A 43 5.05 -23.20 1.45
C ILE A 43 5.52 -24.04 0.28
N GLY A 44 5.08 -23.73 -0.95
CA GLY A 44 5.48 -24.44 -2.15
C GLY A 44 6.96 -24.29 -2.48
N GLY A 45 7.51 -23.08 -2.33
CA GLY A 45 8.91 -22.78 -2.59
C GLY A 45 9.87 -23.50 -1.63
N ASN A 46 9.50 -23.59 -0.35
CA ASN A 46 10.29 -24.26 0.68
C ASN A 46 9.97 -25.76 0.81
N LYS A 47 9.03 -26.27 0.02
CA LYS A 47 8.57 -27.67 0.05
C LYS A 47 8.11 -28.13 1.44
N TYR A 48 7.47 -27.24 2.20
CA TYR A 48 6.91 -27.57 3.51
C TYR A 48 5.75 -28.57 3.38
N ASP A 49 5.80 -29.61 4.20
CA ASP A 49 4.70 -30.57 4.30
C ASP A 49 3.66 -30.11 5.32
N ILE A 50 2.60 -29.44 4.84
CA ILE A 50 1.51 -28.94 5.68
C ILE A 50 0.59 -30.05 6.23
N TYR A 51 0.73 -31.28 5.75
CA TYR A 51 -0.01 -32.45 6.22
C TYR A 51 0.81 -33.32 7.17
N GLY A 52 2.08 -32.98 7.36
CA GLY A 52 2.97 -33.66 8.30
C GLY A 52 2.67 -33.31 9.76
N PRO A 53 3.17 -34.11 10.71
CA PRO A 53 2.91 -33.91 12.14
C PRO A 53 3.68 -32.75 12.79
N ALA A 54 4.69 -32.20 12.11
CA ALA A 54 5.53 -31.15 12.64
C ALA A 54 4.95 -29.75 12.34
N PRO A 55 4.91 -28.81 13.32
CA PRO A 55 4.45 -27.46 13.08
C PRO A 55 5.41 -26.70 12.17
N ILE A 56 4.83 -26.03 11.15
CA ILE A 56 5.56 -25.15 10.25
C ILE A 56 5.56 -23.74 10.82
N ARG A 57 6.74 -23.13 10.94
CA ARG A 57 6.87 -21.71 11.28
C ARG A 57 6.75 -20.88 10.02
N ILE A 58 5.83 -19.92 10.03
CA ILE A 58 5.61 -18.97 8.92
C ILE A 58 5.87 -17.54 9.39
N PRO A 59 6.30 -16.63 8.51
CA PRO A 59 6.52 -15.23 8.86
C PRO A 59 5.26 -14.58 9.40
N THR A 60 5.42 -13.66 10.36
CA THR A 60 4.31 -12.88 10.92
C THR A 60 3.76 -11.93 9.86
N PRO A 61 2.45 -11.94 9.58
CA PRO A 61 1.89 -11.07 8.55
C PRO A 61 1.66 -9.65 9.09
N LYS A 62 1.93 -8.67 8.23
CA LYS A 62 1.52 -7.28 8.42
C LYS A 62 0.89 -6.77 7.13
N TYR A 63 -0.23 -6.09 7.25
CA TYR A 63 -0.91 -5.49 6.10
C TYR A 63 -1.15 -4.01 6.34
N VAL A 64 -0.55 -3.18 5.50
CA VAL A 64 -0.60 -1.71 5.58
C VAL A 64 -1.13 -1.17 4.26
N VAL A 65 -2.13 -0.30 4.35
CA VAL A 65 -2.69 0.41 3.21
C VAL A 65 -2.35 1.89 3.34
N PHE A 66 -1.68 2.44 2.34
CA PHE A 66 -1.43 3.86 2.22
C PHE A 66 -2.60 4.52 1.49
N TYR A 67 -3.40 5.26 2.23
CA TYR A 67 -4.51 6.00 1.66
C TYR A 67 -4.03 7.36 1.17
N ILE A 68 -4.19 7.59 -0.13
CA ILE A 68 -3.85 8.85 -0.80
C ILE A 68 -5.10 9.65 -1.21
N GLY A 69 -6.30 9.21 -0.83
CA GLY A 69 -7.57 9.86 -1.14
C GLY A 69 -7.65 11.32 -0.63
N PRO A 70 -8.68 12.08 -1.03
CA PRO A 70 -8.82 13.50 -0.66
C PRO A 70 -9.21 13.71 0.80
N ASP A 71 -9.72 12.66 1.47
CA ASP A 71 -10.28 12.78 2.81
C ASP A 71 -9.20 13.01 3.85
N ASN A 72 -9.36 14.07 4.66
CA ASN A 72 -8.47 14.38 5.77
C ASN A 72 -8.88 13.59 7.04
N GLN A 73 -8.87 12.25 6.96
CA GLN A 73 -9.19 11.36 8.06
C GLN A 73 -7.92 10.84 8.73
N PRO A 74 -7.92 10.65 10.05
CA PRO A 74 -6.77 10.06 10.75
C PRO A 74 -6.56 8.60 10.34
N ASP A 75 -5.39 8.08 10.67
CA ASP A 75 -5.10 6.65 10.58
C ASP A 75 -6.14 5.83 11.33
N ARG A 76 -6.44 4.67 10.81
CA ARG A 76 -7.39 3.74 11.44
C ARG A 76 -7.03 2.29 11.18
N TYR A 77 -7.66 1.42 11.92
CA TYR A 77 -7.64 -0.01 11.67
C TYR A 77 -9.00 -0.46 11.15
N LEU A 78 -8.98 -1.33 10.15
CA LEU A 78 -10.14 -2.08 9.68
C LEU A 78 -9.97 -3.52 10.11
N LYS A 79 -11.06 -4.16 10.51
CA LYS A 79 -11.08 -5.54 10.97
C LYS A 79 -11.85 -6.43 10.00
N LEU A 80 -11.34 -7.65 9.81
CA LEU A 80 -12.02 -8.63 8.98
C LEU A 80 -13.38 -9.03 9.58
N SER A 81 -13.47 -9.11 10.91
CA SER A 81 -14.70 -9.42 11.63
C SER A 81 -15.83 -8.42 11.34
N ASP A 82 -15.52 -7.15 11.03
CA ASP A 82 -16.54 -6.15 10.67
C ASP A 82 -17.25 -6.48 9.34
N LEU A 83 -16.68 -7.39 8.54
CA LEU A 83 -17.24 -7.84 7.27
C LEU A 83 -17.99 -9.17 7.36
N PHE A 84 -17.99 -9.82 8.52
CA PHE A 84 -18.72 -11.08 8.71
C PHE A 84 -20.22 -10.83 8.85
N VAL A 85 -21.03 -11.75 8.33
CA VAL A 85 -22.48 -11.74 8.50
C VAL A 85 -22.84 -11.85 9.99
N ASP A 86 -22.08 -12.69 10.73
CA ASP A 86 -22.12 -12.77 12.18
C ASP A 86 -20.72 -12.47 12.75
N PRO A 87 -20.47 -11.24 13.23
CA PRO A 87 -19.15 -10.87 13.73
C PRO A 87 -18.77 -11.54 15.06
N SER A 88 -19.71 -12.18 15.76
CA SER A 88 -19.47 -12.80 17.06
C SER A 88 -18.85 -14.20 16.99
N GLY A 89 -18.87 -14.85 15.83
CA GLY A 89 -18.55 -16.28 15.68
C GLY A 89 -17.31 -16.61 14.86
N GLY A 90 -16.52 -15.61 14.44
CA GLY A 90 -15.39 -15.83 13.53
C GLY A 90 -14.20 -16.55 14.19
N CYS A 91 -13.59 -17.50 13.47
CA CYS A 91 -12.36 -18.19 13.89
C CYS A 91 -11.08 -17.52 13.39
N ILE A 92 -11.19 -16.43 12.63
CA ILE A 92 -10.06 -15.70 12.02
C ILE A 92 -10.29 -14.20 12.18
N GLU A 93 -9.23 -13.47 12.51
CA GLU A 93 -9.20 -12.03 12.49
C GLU A 93 -8.00 -11.53 11.70
N LEU A 94 -8.20 -10.48 10.93
CA LEU A 94 -7.14 -9.75 10.24
C LEU A 94 -7.38 -8.25 10.43
N GLU A 95 -6.42 -7.58 11.04
CA GLU A 95 -6.42 -6.13 11.13
C GLU A 95 -5.60 -5.52 10.00
N THR A 96 -6.19 -4.57 9.31
CA THR A 96 -5.54 -3.79 8.24
C THR A 96 -5.31 -2.39 8.74
N ARG A 97 -4.05 -1.96 8.80
CA ARG A 97 -3.71 -0.58 9.14
C ARG A 97 -3.87 0.31 7.91
N ILE A 98 -4.75 1.30 8.00
CA ILE A 98 -4.89 2.35 7.00
C ILE A 98 -4.12 3.58 7.46
N VAL A 99 -3.11 3.96 6.70
CA VAL A 99 -2.27 5.14 6.94
C VAL A 99 -2.64 6.21 5.92
N ASN A 100 -3.26 7.29 6.36
CA ASN A 100 -3.60 8.41 5.48
C ASN A 100 -2.39 9.33 5.32
N ILE A 101 -1.67 9.21 4.22
CA ILE A 101 -0.47 10.01 3.95
C ILE A 101 -0.76 11.47 3.59
N ASN A 102 -2.03 11.84 3.34
CA ASN A 102 -2.46 13.23 3.18
C ASN A 102 -2.94 13.86 4.49
N TYR A 103 -3.11 13.07 5.56
CA TYR A 103 -3.54 13.58 6.84
C TYR A 103 -2.42 14.38 7.52
N ARG A 104 -2.72 15.61 7.93
CA ARG A 104 -1.73 16.52 8.54
C ARG A 104 -1.11 15.98 9.82
N GLY A 105 -1.81 15.09 10.55
CA GLY A 105 -1.29 14.40 11.73
C GLY A 105 -0.12 13.44 11.45
N ASN A 106 0.11 13.05 10.21
CA ASN A 106 1.17 12.14 9.79
C ASN A 106 2.47 12.83 9.34
N ASP A 107 2.65 14.10 9.64
CA ASP A 107 3.85 14.87 9.29
C ASP A 107 5.15 14.25 9.84
N SER A 108 5.09 13.58 10.99
CA SER A 108 6.24 12.85 11.54
C SER A 108 6.66 11.66 10.67
N LEU A 109 5.70 10.91 10.15
CA LEU A 109 5.93 9.80 9.23
C LEU A 109 6.52 10.31 7.91
N LEU A 110 5.95 11.37 7.35
CA LEU A 110 6.43 11.98 6.11
C LEU A 110 7.85 12.53 6.27
N ARG A 111 8.17 13.15 7.41
CA ARG A 111 9.54 13.61 7.72
C ARG A 111 10.53 12.45 7.89
N ALA A 112 10.08 11.32 8.42
CA ALA A 112 10.92 10.14 8.60
C ALA A 112 11.21 9.39 7.29
N CYS A 113 10.38 9.57 6.26
CA CYS A 113 10.52 8.89 4.97
C CYS A 113 10.43 9.90 3.82
N LYS A 114 11.61 10.39 3.37
CA LYS A 114 11.70 11.37 2.27
C LYS A 114 10.95 10.89 1.02
N MET A 115 11.09 9.62 0.64
CA MET A 115 10.42 9.07 -0.54
C MET A 115 8.90 9.16 -0.43
N LEU A 116 8.33 8.85 0.73
CA LEU A 116 6.88 8.95 0.96
C LEU A 116 6.42 10.41 0.95
N HIS A 117 7.19 11.32 1.55
CA HIS A 117 6.95 12.75 1.50
C HIS A 117 6.92 13.27 0.04
N ASP A 118 7.96 12.94 -0.72
CA ASP A 118 8.12 13.36 -2.11
C ASP A 118 7.00 12.79 -3.00
N TYR A 119 6.63 11.53 -2.78
CA TYR A 119 5.49 10.91 -3.46
C TYR A 119 4.17 11.62 -3.17
N THR A 120 3.93 11.97 -1.90
CA THR A 120 2.74 12.75 -1.51
C THR A 120 2.71 14.11 -2.18
N ALA A 121 3.86 14.77 -2.33
CA ALA A 121 3.96 16.05 -3.03
C ALA A 121 3.58 15.92 -4.51
N LEU A 122 4.07 14.88 -5.20
CA LEU A 122 3.69 14.58 -6.59
C LEU A 122 2.17 14.39 -6.73
N ILE A 123 1.57 13.56 -5.87
CA ILE A 123 0.10 13.31 -5.92
C ILE A 123 -0.69 14.58 -5.68
N ARG A 124 -0.27 15.44 -4.75
CA ARG A 124 -0.92 16.75 -4.51
C ARG A 124 -0.88 17.65 -5.73
N LYS A 125 0.25 17.71 -6.44
CA LYS A 125 0.39 18.50 -7.67
C LYS A 125 -0.55 17.97 -8.78
N VAL A 126 -0.56 16.66 -9.00
CA VAL A 126 -1.48 16.05 -9.99
C VAL A 126 -2.94 16.39 -9.68
N ARG A 127 -3.35 16.33 -8.41
CA ARG A 127 -4.71 16.69 -8.01
C ARG A 127 -5.01 18.16 -8.25
N HIS A 128 -4.10 19.03 -7.84
CA HIS A 128 -4.27 20.47 -8.06
C HIS A 128 -4.45 20.78 -9.54
N ASN A 129 -3.64 20.19 -10.41
CA ASN A 129 -3.76 20.36 -11.86
C ASN A 129 -5.08 19.83 -12.41
N LYS A 130 -5.59 18.73 -11.86
CA LYS A 130 -6.94 18.20 -12.16
C LYS A 130 -8.05 19.15 -11.73
N GLU A 131 -7.97 19.75 -10.54
CA GLU A 131 -8.96 20.68 -10.00
C GLU A 131 -9.07 21.97 -10.82
N VAL A 132 -7.97 22.39 -11.46
CA VAL A 132 -7.99 23.55 -12.39
C VAL A 132 -8.44 23.16 -13.80
N GLY A 133 -8.88 21.93 -14.04
CA GLY A 133 -9.55 21.50 -15.26
C GLY A 133 -8.66 20.84 -16.31
N MET A 134 -7.40 20.48 -15.97
CA MET A 134 -6.52 19.79 -16.92
C MET A 134 -6.98 18.35 -17.17
N ASP A 135 -6.68 17.82 -18.34
CA ASP A 135 -6.75 16.38 -18.61
C ASP A 135 -5.81 15.60 -17.68
N ILE A 136 -6.10 14.32 -17.43
CA ILE A 136 -5.28 13.52 -16.49
C ILE A 136 -3.84 13.37 -16.96
N ASN A 137 -3.59 13.21 -18.26
CA ASN A 137 -2.24 13.05 -18.78
C ASN A 137 -1.48 14.38 -18.69
N GLU A 138 -2.11 15.49 -19.06
CA GLU A 138 -1.55 16.83 -18.91
C GLU A 138 -1.24 17.17 -17.45
N ALA A 139 -2.16 16.82 -16.54
CA ALA A 139 -2.01 17.04 -15.09
C ALA A 139 -0.81 16.27 -14.53
N VAL A 140 -0.64 15.02 -14.96
CA VAL A 140 0.50 14.18 -14.56
C VAL A 140 1.81 14.70 -15.15
N ASP A 141 1.84 15.01 -16.45
CA ASP A 141 3.05 15.49 -17.14
C ASP A 141 3.55 16.80 -16.51
N LEU A 142 2.65 17.73 -16.24
CA LEU A 142 3.02 18.99 -15.58
C LEU A 142 3.55 18.76 -14.17
N ALA A 143 2.86 17.93 -13.35
CA ALA A 143 3.28 17.62 -11.99
C ALA A 143 4.66 16.94 -11.96
N VAL A 144 4.94 16.04 -12.92
CA VAL A 144 6.24 15.38 -13.07
C VAL A 144 7.34 16.41 -13.40
N GLN A 145 7.09 17.33 -14.33
CA GLN A 145 8.04 18.38 -14.67
C GLN A 145 8.34 19.30 -13.48
N GLU A 146 7.31 19.71 -12.75
CA GLU A 146 7.47 20.51 -11.54
C GLU A 146 8.29 19.78 -10.48
N CYS A 147 7.99 18.50 -10.23
CA CYS A 147 8.74 17.69 -9.27
C CYS A 147 10.20 17.54 -9.65
N ILE A 148 10.51 17.32 -10.94
CA ILE A 148 11.89 17.27 -11.44
C ILE A 148 12.63 18.60 -11.19
N ASN A 149 11.96 19.72 -11.43
CA ASN A 149 12.54 21.06 -11.23
C ASN A 149 12.79 21.37 -9.75
N GLU A 150 11.94 20.87 -8.87
CA GLU A 150 12.03 21.05 -7.41
C GLU A 150 12.89 19.97 -6.70
N ASP A 151 13.55 19.09 -7.45
CA ASP A 151 14.32 17.95 -6.92
C ASP A 151 13.51 16.93 -6.12
N ILE A 152 12.21 16.84 -6.39
CA ILE A 152 11.29 15.89 -5.79
C ILE A 152 11.26 14.63 -6.65
N LEU A 153 11.62 13.46 -6.09
CA LEU A 153 11.71 12.16 -6.81
C LEU A 153 12.50 12.23 -8.12
N ARG A 154 13.37 13.19 -8.32
CA ARG A 154 14.01 13.52 -9.60
C ARG A 154 14.66 12.32 -10.28
N GLU A 155 15.51 11.60 -9.56
CA GLU A 155 16.22 10.43 -10.12
C GLU A 155 15.24 9.34 -10.54
N TYR A 156 14.21 9.09 -9.74
CA TYR A 156 13.19 8.09 -10.01
C TYR A 156 12.38 8.45 -11.26
N LEU A 157 11.90 9.70 -11.34
CA LEU A 157 11.07 10.18 -12.45
C LEU A 157 11.84 10.21 -13.78
N LEU A 158 13.11 10.62 -13.77
CA LEU A 158 13.97 10.60 -14.97
C LEU A 158 14.24 9.17 -15.46
N ASN A 159 14.40 8.21 -14.56
CA ASN A 159 14.66 6.81 -14.92
C ASN A 159 13.39 6.09 -15.40
N THR A 160 12.21 6.42 -14.88
CA THR A 160 10.93 5.83 -15.30
C THR A 160 10.55 6.33 -16.70
N GLY A 161 10.77 7.61 -17.01
CA GLY A 161 10.55 8.18 -18.34
C GLY A 161 11.42 7.55 -19.45
N ARG A 162 12.56 6.94 -19.11
CA ARG A 162 13.40 6.19 -20.05
C ARG A 162 12.88 4.79 -20.38
N ARG A 163 12.10 4.16 -19.49
CA ARG A 163 11.56 2.81 -19.69
C ARG A 163 10.29 2.76 -20.57
N GLN A 164 9.63 3.88 -20.79
CA GLN A 164 8.43 3.95 -21.65
C GLN A 164 8.72 4.30 -23.11
N ARG A 165 10.00 4.40 -23.51
CA ARG A 165 10.41 4.70 -24.89
C ARG A 165 11.13 3.52 -25.59
N ILE A 166 10.74 2.28 -25.28
CA ILE A 166 11.19 1.11 -26.04
C ILE A 166 9.97 0.40 -26.60
#